data_e6ac5233a2ca4171352249b9f35d72f4
#
_entry.id   e6ac5233a2ca4171352249b9f35d72f4
#
_cell.length_a   1.000
_cell.length_b   1.000
_cell.length_c   1.000
_cell.angle_alpha   90.00
_cell.angle_beta   90.00
_cell.angle_gamma   90.00
#
_symmetry.space_group_name_H-M   'P 1'
#
loop_
_entity.id
_entity.type
_entity.pdbx_description
1 polymer ?
#
loop_
_entity_poly.entity_id
_entity_poly.type
_entity_poly.pdbx_seq_one_letter_code
_entity_poly.pdbx_strand_id
1 'polypeptide(L)'
;MNNKLGNKIKEIRLEKGMSQEEFAKELGYTSKSTINKIEKGVNDISYDKLELLIQKYDLELNELFDNLAKDMGAKVISEDRTERVELTVLCLVEDRNKILLQNRVKKDWEGYTLPGGHVEKDESFVDAVIREMKEETGLDIKNPILVGVKQFPIKYGRYVVFLFKTNEYEGKLQSSNEGKMEWVEYKDIPKIKSVDDFEDLLKVMNSDKLSEFQYIVKDDIWKVALK
;
A
#
# COMPACT_ATOMS: atom_id res chain seq x y z
N MET A 1 -33.32 16.38 -11.28
CA MET A 1 -32.11 16.00 -10.53
C MET A 1 -31.68 14.60 -10.95
N ASN A 2 -30.43 14.40 -11.23
CA ASN A 2 -29.93 13.13 -11.78
C ASN A 2 -29.78 12.13 -10.64
N ASN A 3 -30.66 11.11 -10.59
CA ASN A 3 -30.76 10.13 -9.49
C ASN A 3 -29.71 9.01 -9.64
N LYS A 4 -28.44 9.34 -9.77
CA LYS A 4 -27.39 8.37 -10.04
C LYS A 4 -27.12 7.43 -8.87
N LEU A 5 -27.06 7.96 -7.65
CA LEU A 5 -26.86 7.14 -6.44
C LEU A 5 -28.02 6.17 -6.22
N GLY A 6 -29.26 6.64 -6.37
CA GLY A 6 -30.43 5.77 -6.26
C GLY A 6 -30.48 4.67 -7.30
N ASN A 7 -30.07 4.97 -8.56
CA ASN A 7 -29.94 3.96 -9.61
C ASN A 7 -28.86 2.92 -9.27
N LYS A 8 -27.71 3.35 -8.77
CA LYS A 8 -26.63 2.44 -8.35
C LYS A 8 -27.05 1.54 -7.18
N ILE A 9 -27.74 2.10 -6.19
CA ILE A 9 -28.33 1.33 -5.09
C ILE A 9 -29.32 0.28 -5.61
N LYS A 10 -30.11 0.63 -6.63
CA LYS A 10 -31.03 -0.32 -7.28
C LYS A 10 -30.28 -1.44 -8.02
N GLU A 11 -29.20 -1.12 -8.73
CA GLU A 11 -28.33 -2.10 -9.40
C GLU A 11 -27.77 -3.10 -8.39
N ILE A 12 -27.16 -2.60 -7.30
CA ILE A 12 -26.61 -3.45 -6.22
C ILE A 12 -27.69 -4.38 -5.66
N ARG A 13 -28.89 -3.87 -5.38
CA ARG A 13 -29.98 -4.69 -4.89
C ARG A 13 -30.37 -5.81 -5.87
N LEU A 14 -30.44 -5.49 -7.16
CA LEU A 14 -30.77 -6.46 -8.21
C LEU A 14 -29.68 -7.49 -8.42
N GLU A 15 -28.42 -7.11 -8.40
CA GLU A 15 -27.27 -8.03 -8.46
C GLU A 15 -27.26 -9.02 -7.29
N LYS A 16 -27.75 -8.60 -6.12
CA LYS A 16 -27.91 -9.49 -4.96
C LYS A 16 -29.21 -10.29 -4.99
N GLY A 17 -30.03 -10.16 -6.05
CA GLY A 17 -31.29 -10.89 -6.21
C GLY A 17 -32.41 -10.50 -5.24
N MET A 18 -32.31 -9.32 -4.60
CA MET A 18 -33.23 -8.92 -3.54
C MET A 18 -34.43 -8.12 -4.03
N SER A 19 -35.59 -8.34 -3.41
CA SER A 19 -36.73 -7.44 -3.49
C SER A 19 -36.48 -6.13 -2.71
N GLN A 20 -37.24 -5.07 -3.00
CA GLN A 20 -37.15 -3.82 -2.24
C GLN A 20 -37.52 -4.02 -0.74
N GLU A 21 -38.31 -5.01 -0.42
CA GLU A 21 -38.70 -5.31 0.97
C GLU A 21 -37.56 -5.99 1.74
N GLU A 22 -36.92 -6.96 1.15
CA GLU A 22 -35.76 -7.64 1.71
C GLU A 22 -34.59 -6.65 1.90
N PHE A 23 -34.33 -5.85 0.88
CA PHE A 23 -33.26 -4.84 0.94
C PHE A 23 -33.54 -3.74 1.99
N ALA A 24 -34.82 -3.35 2.18
CA ALA A 24 -35.18 -2.45 3.24
C ALA A 24 -34.89 -3.03 4.62
N LYS A 25 -35.24 -4.29 4.87
CA LYS A 25 -34.94 -4.99 6.13
C LYS A 25 -33.42 -5.10 6.36
N GLU A 26 -32.68 -5.42 5.32
CA GLU A 26 -31.20 -5.53 5.36
C GLU A 26 -30.51 -4.24 5.79
N LEU A 27 -31.03 -3.10 5.34
CA LEU A 27 -30.51 -1.78 5.70
C LEU A 27 -31.19 -1.18 6.95
N GLY A 28 -32.06 -1.96 7.62
CA GLY A 28 -32.74 -1.53 8.83
C GLY A 28 -33.81 -0.45 8.58
N TYR A 29 -34.44 -0.43 7.40
CA TYR A 29 -35.62 0.38 7.14
C TYR A 29 -36.90 -0.41 7.45
N THR A 30 -37.92 0.28 7.91
CA THR A 30 -39.21 -0.32 8.27
C THR A 30 -40.15 -0.54 7.08
N SER A 31 -39.83 0.03 5.91
CA SER A 31 -40.73 -0.01 4.75
C SER A 31 -39.97 -0.05 3.41
N LYS A 32 -40.43 -0.92 2.51
CA LYS A 32 -40.00 -0.94 1.11
C LYS A 32 -40.23 0.38 0.37
N SER A 33 -41.21 1.17 0.83
CA SER A 33 -41.48 2.50 0.24
C SER A 33 -40.28 3.44 0.35
N THR A 34 -39.49 3.32 1.41
CA THR A 34 -38.26 4.11 1.58
C THR A 34 -37.25 3.76 0.52
N ILE A 35 -37.01 2.48 0.30
CA ILE A 35 -36.08 2.01 -0.78
C ILE A 35 -36.57 2.48 -2.14
N ASN A 36 -37.84 2.32 -2.45
CA ASN A 36 -38.42 2.80 -3.72
C ASN A 36 -38.21 4.31 -3.94
N LYS A 37 -38.33 5.13 -2.86
CA LYS A 37 -38.08 6.59 -2.94
C LYS A 37 -36.60 6.91 -3.13
N ILE A 38 -35.69 6.16 -2.49
CA ILE A 38 -34.26 6.31 -2.66
C ILE A 38 -33.87 5.92 -4.09
N GLU A 39 -34.32 4.77 -4.58
CA GLU A 39 -34.06 4.31 -5.95
C GLU A 39 -34.58 5.26 -7.02
N LYS A 40 -35.65 5.99 -6.73
CA LYS A 40 -36.22 7.03 -7.61
C LYS A 40 -35.61 8.44 -7.41
N GLY A 41 -34.71 8.61 -6.43
CA GLY A 41 -34.12 9.90 -6.10
C GLY A 41 -35.08 10.93 -5.51
N VAL A 42 -36.15 10.43 -4.93
CA VAL A 42 -37.10 11.26 -4.17
C VAL A 42 -36.58 11.53 -2.77
N ASN A 43 -35.87 10.56 -2.19
CA ASN A 43 -35.21 10.67 -0.89
C ASN A 43 -33.73 10.30 -1.06
N ASP A 44 -32.88 10.94 -0.27
CA ASP A 44 -31.48 10.54 -0.13
C ASP A 44 -31.36 9.38 0.88
N ILE A 45 -30.34 8.55 0.70
CA ILE A 45 -29.94 7.58 1.72
C ILE A 45 -29.16 8.30 2.83
N SER A 46 -29.45 7.98 4.09
CA SER A 46 -28.70 8.57 5.20
C SER A 46 -27.27 7.99 5.27
N TYR A 47 -26.35 8.76 5.85
CA TYR A 47 -24.92 8.40 5.92
C TYR A 47 -24.70 7.04 6.62
N ASP A 48 -25.36 6.80 7.76
CA ASP A 48 -25.28 5.56 8.51
C ASP A 48 -25.77 4.33 7.71
N LYS A 49 -26.77 4.51 6.85
CA LYS A 49 -27.27 3.45 5.96
C LYS A 49 -26.40 3.23 4.74
N LEU A 50 -25.77 4.29 4.24
CA LEU A 50 -24.79 4.19 3.18
C LEU A 50 -23.52 3.47 3.66
N GLU A 51 -23.05 3.79 4.86
CA GLU A 51 -21.93 3.11 5.49
C GLU A 51 -22.22 1.61 5.72
N LEU A 52 -23.42 1.29 6.23
CA LEU A 52 -23.87 -0.08 6.40
C LEU A 52 -23.92 -0.84 5.06
N LEU A 53 -24.38 -0.19 3.98
CA LEU A 53 -24.43 -0.75 2.64
C LEU A 53 -23.02 -1.10 2.15
N ILE A 54 -22.08 -0.16 2.29
CA ILE A 54 -20.66 -0.32 1.90
C ILE A 54 -20.03 -1.49 2.64
N GLN A 55 -20.13 -1.51 3.96
CA GLN A 55 -19.54 -2.56 4.80
C GLN A 55 -20.14 -3.93 4.52
N LYS A 56 -21.47 -4.01 4.38
CA LYS A 56 -22.18 -5.27 4.24
C LYS A 56 -21.94 -5.97 2.91
N TYR A 57 -21.76 -5.21 1.85
CA TYR A 57 -21.57 -5.75 0.50
C TYR A 57 -20.14 -5.58 -0.02
N ASP A 58 -19.21 -5.16 0.85
CA ASP A 58 -17.79 -4.93 0.52
C ASP A 58 -17.62 -4.05 -0.73
N LEU A 59 -18.39 -2.94 -0.77
CA LEU A 59 -18.40 -2.02 -1.89
C LEU A 59 -17.30 -0.97 -1.75
N GLU A 60 -16.69 -0.61 -2.86
CA GLU A 60 -15.81 0.56 -2.91
C GLU A 60 -16.64 1.85 -3.01
N LEU A 61 -16.27 2.88 -2.22
CA LEU A 61 -16.92 4.19 -2.28
C LEU A 61 -16.92 4.77 -3.71
N ASN A 62 -15.84 4.50 -4.44
CA ASN A 62 -15.67 4.91 -5.84
C ASN A 62 -16.70 4.24 -6.76
N GLU A 63 -17.07 2.98 -6.54
CA GLU A 63 -18.08 2.29 -7.34
C GLU A 63 -19.46 2.92 -7.24
N LEU A 64 -19.77 3.48 -6.06
CA LEU A 64 -21.02 4.19 -5.82
C LEU A 64 -21.06 5.59 -6.47
N PHE A 65 -19.90 6.24 -6.62
CA PHE A 65 -19.79 7.64 -7.04
C PHE A 65 -19.05 7.86 -8.37
N ASP A 66 -18.51 6.83 -9.02
CA ASP A 66 -17.73 6.94 -10.26
C ASP A 66 -18.48 7.67 -11.40
N ASN A 67 -19.78 7.48 -11.47
CA ASN A 67 -20.60 8.19 -12.45
C ASN A 67 -20.85 9.68 -12.08
N LEU A 68 -20.77 10.04 -10.78
CA LEU A 68 -20.90 11.43 -10.34
C LEU A 68 -19.68 12.27 -10.74
N ALA A 69 -18.48 11.72 -10.59
CA ALA A 69 -17.23 12.41 -10.94
C ALA A 69 -17.14 12.68 -12.46
N LYS A 70 -17.56 11.71 -13.29
CA LYS A 70 -17.61 11.85 -14.77
C LYS A 70 -18.51 12.98 -15.22
N ASP A 71 -19.66 13.17 -14.56
CA ASP A 71 -20.64 14.21 -14.95
C ASP A 71 -20.34 15.59 -14.38
N MET A 72 -19.52 15.68 -13.33
CA MET A 72 -19.04 16.96 -12.80
C MET A 72 -17.92 17.57 -13.64
N GLY A 73 -17.58 16.98 -14.80
CA GLY A 73 -16.50 17.45 -15.68
C GLY A 73 -15.11 17.19 -15.08
N ALA A 74 -15.01 16.41 -14.02
CA ALA A 74 -13.74 15.90 -13.56
C ALA A 74 -13.14 15.08 -14.71
N LYS A 75 -11.97 15.46 -15.17
CA LYS A 75 -11.25 14.76 -16.22
C LYS A 75 -10.94 13.36 -15.66
N VAL A 76 -11.78 12.38 -16.02
CA VAL A 76 -11.52 10.98 -15.67
C VAL A 76 -10.23 10.63 -16.39
N ILE A 77 -9.15 10.55 -15.65
CA ILE A 77 -7.91 9.95 -16.14
C ILE A 77 -8.31 8.52 -16.48
N SER A 78 -8.14 8.12 -17.74
CA SER A 78 -8.59 6.81 -18.22
C SER A 78 -8.05 5.72 -17.27
N GLU A 79 -8.94 4.90 -16.71
CA GLU A 79 -8.61 3.83 -15.75
C GLU A 79 -7.50 2.90 -16.25
N ASP A 80 -7.35 2.78 -17.57
CA ASP A 80 -6.34 1.92 -18.21
C ASP A 80 -4.87 2.34 -17.99
N ARG A 81 -4.59 3.52 -17.40
CA ARG A 81 -3.21 4.03 -17.24
C ARG A 81 -2.88 4.48 -15.82
N THR A 82 -3.80 4.36 -14.89
CA THR A 82 -3.60 4.77 -13.49
C THR A 82 -3.92 3.62 -12.55
N GLU A 83 -3.12 3.48 -11.53
CA GLU A 83 -3.37 2.55 -10.43
C GLU A 83 -3.07 3.23 -9.09
N ARG A 84 -3.62 2.72 -8.00
CA ARG A 84 -3.24 3.13 -6.65
C ARG A 84 -1.87 2.58 -6.34
N VAL A 85 -1.03 3.39 -5.71
CA VAL A 85 0.33 2.99 -5.36
C VAL A 85 0.61 3.39 -3.91
N GLU A 86 1.08 2.44 -3.11
CA GLU A 86 1.75 2.72 -1.84
C GLU A 86 3.24 2.92 -2.12
N LEU A 87 3.75 4.08 -1.72
CA LEU A 87 5.13 4.48 -1.94
C LEU A 87 5.93 4.35 -0.65
N THR A 88 7.03 3.62 -0.72
CA THR A 88 7.93 3.40 0.40
C THR A 88 9.38 3.52 -0.01
N VAL A 89 10.25 3.62 0.97
CA VAL A 89 11.70 3.67 0.80
C VAL A 89 12.37 2.64 1.70
N LEU A 90 13.46 2.03 1.24
CA LEU A 90 14.40 1.25 2.05
C LEU A 90 15.81 1.76 1.82
N CYS A 91 16.64 1.72 2.85
CA CYS A 91 18.02 2.17 2.78
C CYS A 91 19.03 1.08 3.16
N LEU A 92 19.92 0.78 2.24
CA LEU A 92 21.13 0.00 2.51
C LEU A 92 22.24 0.95 2.97
N VAL A 93 22.48 1.00 4.28
CA VAL A 93 23.63 1.74 4.83
C VAL A 93 24.79 0.78 5.02
N GLU A 94 25.93 1.11 4.40
CA GLU A 94 27.15 0.31 4.49
C GLU A 94 28.19 0.98 5.40
N ASP A 95 28.84 0.18 6.24
CA ASP A 95 30.06 0.54 6.96
C ASP A 95 31.13 -0.54 6.72
N ARG A 96 32.06 -0.27 5.81
CA ARG A 96 33.10 -1.22 5.38
C ARG A 96 32.49 -2.52 4.82
N ASN A 97 32.57 -3.62 5.61
CA ASN A 97 32.01 -4.94 5.24
C ASN A 97 30.72 -5.28 5.97
N LYS A 98 30.08 -4.30 6.61
CA LYS A 98 28.83 -4.46 7.35
C LYS A 98 27.71 -3.64 6.73
N ILE A 99 26.51 -4.12 6.91
CA ILE A 99 25.27 -3.40 6.57
C ILE A 99 24.42 -3.22 7.80
N LEU A 100 23.66 -2.13 7.85
CA LEU A 100 22.71 -1.87 8.90
C LEU A 100 21.41 -2.61 8.63
N LEU A 101 20.99 -3.44 9.56
CA LEU A 101 19.74 -4.19 9.49
C LEU A 101 18.86 -3.94 10.72
N GLN A 102 17.55 -4.01 10.49
CA GLN A 102 16.54 -4.04 11.53
C GLN A 102 16.13 -5.49 11.79
N ASN A 103 16.27 -5.95 13.02
CA ASN A 103 15.74 -7.23 13.46
C ASN A 103 14.31 -7.03 13.97
N ARG A 104 13.32 -7.34 13.13
CA ARG A 104 11.89 -7.20 13.43
C ARG A 104 11.40 -8.34 14.31
N VAL A 105 10.64 -7.98 15.33
CA VAL A 105 10.08 -8.92 16.31
C VAL A 105 8.56 -9.04 16.24
N LYS A 106 7.90 -8.34 15.33
CA LYS A 106 6.44 -8.44 15.13
C LYS A 106 6.09 -9.78 14.50
N LYS A 107 5.13 -10.52 15.08
CA LYS A 107 4.76 -11.91 14.69
C LYS A 107 4.36 -12.06 13.21
N ASP A 108 3.81 -11.03 12.61
CA ASP A 108 3.30 -11.09 11.24
C ASP A 108 4.42 -10.96 10.19
N TRP A 109 5.60 -10.48 10.58
CA TRP A 109 6.74 -10.31 9.69
C TRP A 109 8.04 -10.24 10.49
N GLU A 110 8.56 -11.41 10.89
CA GLU A 110 9.78 -11.57 11.67
C GLU A 110 11.01 -11.73 10.77
N GLY A 111 12.13 -11.17 11.18
CA GLY A 111 13.44 -11.37 10.57
C GLY A 111 14.16 -10.06 10.30
N TYR A 112 15.39 -10.22 9.82
CA TYR A 112 16.22 -9.10 9.46
C TYR A 112 15.79 -8.50 8.12
N THR A 113 15.68 -7.18 8.08
CA THR A 113 15.35 -6.39 6.88
C THR A 113 16.15 -5.08 6.88
N LEU A 114 16.09 -4.35 5.78
CA LEU A 114 16.61 -2.99 5.73
C LEU A 114 15.65 -2.04 6.47
N PRO A 115 16.16 -0.98 7.13
CA PRO A 115 15.35 0.09 7.68
C PRO A 115 14.73 0.95 6.57
N GLY A 116 13.59 1.59 6.87
CA GLY A 116 12.85 2.48 5.99
C GLY A 116 11.36 2.40 6.23
N GLY A 117 10.56 3.18 5.50
CA GLY A 117 9.13 3.29 5.71
C GLY A 117 8.39 3.98 4.59
N HIS A 118 7.22 4.55 4.91
CA HIS A 118 6.35 5.17 3.93
C HIS A 118 6.81 6.57 3.54
N VAL A 119 6.62 6.90 2.27
CA VAL A 119 6.75 8.28 1.78
C VAL A 119 5.51 9.06 2.18
N GLU A 120 5.67 10.17 2.85
CA GLU A 120 4.55 11.04 3.22
C GLU A 120 4.00 11.81 2.00
N LYS A 121 2.79 12.32 2.15
CA LYS A 121 2.17 13.11 1.08
C LYS A 121 2.99 14.36 0.80
N ASP A 122 3.24 14.61 -0.49
CA ASP A 122 4.01 15.76 -0.99
C ASP A 122 5.51 15.77 -0.57
N GLU A 123 6.02 14.65 -0.01
CA GLU A 123 7.42 14.46 0.35
C GLU A 123 8.25 13.92 -0.83
N SER A 124 9.51 14.36 -0.96
CA SER A 124 10.43 13.76 -1.92
C SER A 124 10.93 12.40 -1.42
N PHE A 125 11.24 11.47 -2.33
CA PHE A 125 11.76 10.15 -1.95
C PHE A 125 13.11 10.22 -1.22
N VAL A 126 13.92 11.23 -1.54
CA VAL A 126 15.21 11.46 -0.86
C VAL A 126 14.98 11.99 0.56
N ASP A 127 14.05 12.93 0.74
CA ASP A 127 13.72 13.44 2.08
C ASP A 127 13.07 12.33 2.92
N ALA A 128 12.20 11.52 2.34
CA ALA A 128 11.57 10.38 3.01
C ALA A 128 12.62 9.40 3.55
N VAL A 129 13.58 8.98 2.73
CA VAL A 129 14.59 8.03 3.19
C VAL A 129 15.50 8.63 4.27
N ILE A 130 15.82 9.92 4.20
CA ILE A 130 16.60 10.60 5.24
C ILE A 130 15.82 10.69 6.55
N ARG A 131 14.55 11.07 6.50
CA ARG A 131 13.65 11.12 7.66
C ARG A 131 13.48 9.74 8.31
N GLU A 132 13.11 8.72 7.53
CA GLU A 132 12.90 7.36 8.03
C GLU A 132 14.17 6.81 8.69
N MET A 133 15.33 7.01 8.06
CA MET A 133 16.60 6.59 8.66
C MET A 133 16.89 7.29 9.97
N LYS A 134 16.55 8.59 10.09
CA LYS A 134 16.70 9.33 11.34
C LYS A 134 15.76 8.81 12.42
N GLU A 135 14.50 8.57 12.09
CA GLU A 135 13.46 8.14 13.02
C GLU A 135 13.69 6.71 13.52
N GLU A 136 14.01 5.79 12.63
CA GLU A 136 14.17 4.39 12.98
C GLU A 136 15.54 4.04 13.57
N THR A 137 16.58 4.69 13.09
CA THR A 137 17.96 4.30 13.42
C THR A 137 18.74 5.33 14.23
N GLY A 138 18.26 6.55 14.33
CA GLY A 138 18.98 7.69 14.91
C GLY A 138 20.13 8.23 14.06
N LEU A 139 20.38 7.65 12.88
CA LEU A 139 21.45 8.09 12.00
C LEU A 139 20.98 9.20 11.04
N ASP A 140 21.86 10.17 10.84
CA ASP A 140 21.74 11.20 9.81
C ASP A 140 22.50 10.73 8.57
N ILE A 141 21.83 10.07 7.63
CA ILE A 141 22.46 9.62 6.40
C ILE A 141 22.72 10.79 5.44
N LYS A 142 23.78 10.66 4.63
CA LYS A 142 24.18 11.64 3.63
C LYS A 142 24.19 11.01 2.24
N ASN A 143 23.91 11.82 1.22
CA ASN A 143 24.05 11.46 -0.18
C ASN A 143 23.43 10.08 -0.55
N PRO A 144 22.20 9.75 -0.13
CA PRO A 144 21.57 8.48 -0.50
C PRO A 144 21.34 8.42 -2.02
N ILE A 145 21.83 7.35 -2.66
CA ILE A 145 21.69 7.13 -4.10
C ILE A 145 20.58 6.11 -4.34
N LEU A 146 19.66 6.40 -5.25
CA LEU A 146 18.65 5.45 -5.72
C LEU A 146 19.34 4.38 -6.58
N VAL A 147 19.30 3.12 -6.14
CA VAL A 147 19.96 2.00 -6.80
C VAL A 147 18.99 1.00 -7.43
N GLY A 148 17.70 1.14 -7.18
CA GLY A 148 16.70 0.27 -7.79
C GLY A 148 15.31 0.47 -7.21
N VAL A 149 14.40 -0.37 -7.68
CA VAL A 149 12.99 -0.39 -7.23
C VAL A 149 12.57 -1.83 -6.95
N LYS A 150 11.87 -2.05 -5.82
CA LYS A 150 11.14 -3.28 -5.57
C LYS A 150 9.65 -3.01 -5.74
N GLN A 151 8.91 -3.93 -6.36
CA GLN A 151 7.48 -3.74 -6.55
C GLN A 151 6.71 -5.07 -6.51
N PHE A 152 5.45 -5.01 -6.06
CA PHE A 152 4.56 -6.15 -6.05
C PHE A 152 3.10 -5.69 -6.03
N PRO A 153 2.16 -6.51 -6.56
CA PRO A 153 0.74 -6.20 -6.50
C PRO A 153 0.21 -6.31 -5.07
N ILE A 154 -0.71 -5.42 -4.72
CA ILE A 154 -1.53 -5.49 -3.50
C ILE A 154 -3.01 -5.50 -3.90
N LYS A 155 -3.91 -5.79 -2.96
CA LYS A 155 -5.35 -6.00 -3.22
C LYS A 155 -5.97 -4.90 -4.12
N TYR A 156 -5.53 -3.64 -3.97
CA TYR A 156 -6.11 -2.50 -4.68
C TYR A 156 -5.05 -1.63 -5.36
N GLY A 157 -4.01 -2.22 -5.92
CA GLY A 157 -2.97 -1.48 -6.61
C GLY A 157 -1.60 -2.12 -6.53
N ARG A 158 -0.59 -1.30 -6.29
CA ARG A 158 0.81 -1.73 -6.26
C ARG A 158 1.54 -1.17 -5.06
N TYR A 159 2.39 -1.98 -4.46
CA TYR A 159 3.37 -1.53 -3.48
C TYR A 159 4.70 -1.29 -4.20
N VAL A 160 5.26 -0.10 -4.05
CA VAL A 160 6.51 0.31 -4.70
C VAL A 160 7.49 0.78 -3.65
N VAL A 161 8.66 0.17 -3.63
CA VAL A 161 9.76 0.47 -2.71
C VAL A 161 10.91 1.06 -3.50
N PHE A 162 11.30 2.28 -3.23
CA PHE A 162 12.52 2.88 -3.75
C PHE A 162 13.70 2.43 -2.89
N LEU A 163 14.70 1.83 -3.54
CA LEU A 163 15.85 1.24 -2.90
C LEU A 163 17.01 2.24 -2.92
N PHE A 164 17.36 2.75 -1.76
CA PHE A 164 18.47 3.69 -1.60
C PHE A 164 19.66 3.02 -0.97
N LYS A 165 20.86 3.54 -1.29
CA LYS A 165 22.14 3.09 -0.75
C LYS A 165 23.02 4.28 -0.38
N THR A 166 23.71 4.18 0.76
CA THR A 166 24.74 5.14 1.17
C THR A 166 25.78 4.47 2.07
N ASN A 167 26.98 5.04 2.12
CA ASN A 167 28.02 4.71 3.10
C ASN A 167 28.42 5.94 3.94
N GLU A 168 27.66 7.02 3.82
CA GLU A 168 27.90 8.26 4.53
C GLU A 168 26.81 8.48 5.57
N TYR A 169 27.18 8.51 6.84
CA TYR A 169 26.26 8.73 7.93
C TYR A 169 26.94 9.35 9.16
N GLU A 170 26.15 9.99 10.01
CA GLU A 170 26.57 10.55 11.29
C GLU A 170 25.56 10.15 12.38
N GLY A 171 25.93 10.35 13.64
CA GLY A 171 25.03 10.10 14.77
C GLY A 171 25.35 8.80 15.52
N LYS A 172 24.43 8.43 16.41
CA LYS A 172 24.53 7.19 17.21
C LYS A 172 23.39 6.28 16.86
N LEU A 173 23.72 5.02 16.56
CA LEU A 173 22.73 4.00 16.31
C LEU A 173 21.79 3.84 17.51
N GLN A 174 20.51 3.91 17.24
CA GLN A 174 19.42 3.67 18.18
C GLN A 174 18.49 2.60 17.59
N SER A 175 17.76 1.92 18.45
CA SER A 175 16.69 1.02 18.03
C SER A 175 15.35 1.68 18.25
N SER A 176 14.38 1.39 17.40
CA SER A 176 13.01 1.87 17.52
C SER A 176 12.08 0.82 18.16
N ASN A 177 10.82 1.17 18.34
CA ASN A 177 9.79 0.22 18.78
C ASN A 177 9.47 -0.84 17.70
N GLU A 178 9.95 -0.67 16.48
CA GLU A 178 9.72 -1.58 15.37
C GLU A 178 10.70 -2.76 15.33
N GLY A 179 11.90 -2.59 15.92
CA GLY A 179 12.90 -3.63 15.99
C GLY A 179 14.25 -3.12 16.46
N LYS A 180 15.16 -4.07 16.69
CA LYS A 180 16.53 -3.76 17.09
C LYS A 180 17.40 -3.51 15.86
N MET A 181 18.15 -2.39 15.86
CA MET A 181 19.12 -2.08 14.81
C MET A 181 20.48 -2.70 15.09
N GLU A 182 21.04 -3.38 14.12
CA GLU A 182 22.31 -4.10 14.25
C GLU A 182 23.17 -3.97 12.99
N TRP A 183 24.49 -3.82 13.20
CA TRP A 183 25.47 -3.91 12.12
C TRP A 183 25.83 -5.39 11.88
N VAL A 184 25.47 -5.94 10.73
CA VAL A 184 25.69 -7.33 10.33
C VAL A 184 26.74 -7.39 9.23
N GLU A 185 27.73 -8.28 9.37
CA GLU A 185 28.72 -8.51 8.31
C GLU A 185 28.08 -9.22 7.12
N TYR A 186 28.44 -8.87 5.89
CA TYR A 186 27.92 -9.51 4.68
C TYR A 186 28.06 -11.04 4.68
N LYS A 187 29.16 -11.57 5.22
CA LYS A 187 29.40 -13.03 5.33
C LYS A 187 28.44 -13.75 6.29
N ASP A 188 27.78 -13.00 7.18
CA ASP A 188 26.87 -13.56 8.19
C ASP A 188 25.39 -13.49 7.78
N ILE A 189 25.08 -12.76 6.69
CA ILE A 189 23.72 -12.65 6.16
C ILE A 189 23.07 -14.03 5.88
N PRO A 190 23.74 -15.00 5.24
CA PRO A 190 23.15 -16.32 5.00
C PRO A 190 22.89 -17.14 6.29
N LYS A 191 23.38 -16.69 7.44
CA LYS A 191 23.28 -17.40 8.73
C LYS A 191 22.17 -16.84 9.61
N ILE A 192 21.62 -15.67 9.30
CA ILE A 192 20.58 -15.03 10.07
C ILE A 192 19.18 -15.29 9.46
N LYS A 193 18.15 -15.25 10.27
CA LYS A 193 16.76 -15.31 9.78
C LYS A 193 16.39 -13.96 9.20
N SER A 194 16.53 -13.79 7.90
CA SER A 194 16.06 -12.61 7.18
C SER A 194 14.62 -12.78 6.69
N VAL A 195 14.01 -11.67 6.26
CA VAL A 195 12.74 -11.71 5.52
C VAL A 195 12.91 -12.44 4.19
N ASP A 196 11.79 -12.91 3.62
CA ASP A 196 11.81 -13.67 2.37
C ASP A 196 12.51 -12.90 1.24
N ASP A 197 13.29 -13.63 0.45
CA ASP A 197 14.01 -13.13 -0.73
C ASP A 197 14.97 -11.95 -0.47
N PHE A 198 15.43 -11.79 0.78
CA PHE A 198 16.31 -10.70 1.19
C PHE A 198 17.65 -10.69 0.42
N GLU A 199 18.24 -11.86 0.20
CA GLU A 199 19.49 -11.96 -0.58
C GLU A 199 19.30 -11.53 -2.04
N ASP A 200 18.14 -11.81 -2.63
CA ASP A 200 17.81 -11.36 -3.99
C ASP A 200 17.61 -9.84 -4.04
N LEU A 201 17.03 -9.25 -2.99
CA LEU A 201 16.97 -7.80 -2.85
C LEU A 201 18.36 -7.18 -2.81
N LEU A 202 19.27 -7.73 -2.01
CA LEU A 202 20.65 -7.26 -1.94
C LEU A 202 21.42 -7.44 -3.27
N LYS A 203 21.12 -8.47 -4.07
CA LYS A 203 21.68 -8.62 -5.43
C LYS A 203 21.32 -7.44 -6.32
N VAL A 204 20.05 -7.00 -6.28
CA VAL A 204 19.63 -5.80 -7.04
C VAL A 204 20.37 -4.57 -6.54
N MET A 205 20.39 -4.34 -5.22
CA MET A 205 20.97 -3.13 -4.65
C MET A 205 22.51 -3.01 -4.83
N ASN A 206 23.20 -4.12 -5.06
CA ASN A 206 24.63 -4.16 -5.27
C ASN A 206 25.06 -4.45 -6.73
N SER A 207 24.10 -4.40 -7.65
CA SER A 207 24.35 -4.70 -9.07
C SER A 207 24.42 -3.43 -9.92
N ASP A 208 25.39 -3.38 -10.82
CA ASP A 208 25.44 -2.35 -11.88
C ASP A 208 24.55 -2.70 -13.09
N LYS A 209 23.92 -3.88 -13.08
CA LYS A 209 23.14 -4.40 -14.22
C LYS A 209 21.66 -4.62 -13.90
N LEU A 210 21.32 -4.75 -12.62
CA LEU A 210 19.96 -4.94 -12.16
C LEU A 210 19.46 -3.64 -11.54
N SER A 211 18.20 -3.31 -11.77
CA SER A 211 17.55 -2.11 -11.24
C SER A 211 16.16 -2.37 -10.67
N GLU A 212 15.65 -3.59 -10.86
CA GLU A 212 14.30 -3.93 -10.40
C GLU A 212 14.23 -5.31 -9.74
N PHE A 213 13.57 -5.35 -8.59
CA PHE A 213 13.08 -6.54 -7.93
C PHE A 213 11.56 -6.59 -8.07
N GLN A 214 11.03 -7.55 -8.79
CA GLN A 214 9.58 -7.68 -8.99
C GLN A 214 9.07 -9.00 -8.44
N TYR A 215 7.98 -8.96 -7.64
CA TYR A 215 7.16 -10.14 -7.44
C TYR A 215 6.10 -10.23 -8.55
N ILE A 216 6.14 -11.34 -9.27
CA ILE A 216 5.11 -11.71 -10.24
C ILE A 216 4.17 -12.70 -9.57
N VAL A 217 2.89 -12.34 -9.47
CA VAL A 217 1.86 -13.21 -8.89
C VAL A 217 1.02 -13.80 -10.01
N LYS A 218 0.99 -15.14 -10.09
CA LYS A 218 0.15 -15.86 -11.02
C LYS A 218 -0.41 -17.11 -10.33
N ASP A 219 -1.73 -17.26 -10.36
CA ASP A 219 -2.43 -18.39 -9.73
C ASP A 219 -2.04 -18.54 -8.23
N ASP A 220 -2.00 -17.41 -7.50
CA ASP A 220 -1.56 -17.27 -6.10
C ASP A 220 -0.10 -17.70 -5.82
N ILE A 221 0.68 -17.94 -6.85
CA ILE A 221 2.10 -18.28 -6.74
C ILE A 221 2.93 -17.01 -6.93
N TRP A 222 3.73 -16.69 -5.92
CA TRP A 222 4.67 -15.57 -5.92
C TRP A 222 6.02 -16.01 -6.49
N LYS A 223 6.53 -15.30 -7.47
CA LYS A 223 7.84 -15.54 -8.07
C LYS A 223 8.64 -14.26 -8.13
N VAL A 224 9.90 -14.33 -7.75
CA VAL A 224 10.86 -13.23 -7.88
C VAL A 224 11.38 -13.15 -9.32
N ALA A 225 11.41 -11.94 -9.86
CA ALA A 225 12.09 -11.60 -11.10
C ALA A 225 13.04 -10.43 -10.84
N LEU A 226 14.30 -10.62 -11.13
CA LEU A 226 15.34 -9.59 -11.04
C LEU A 226 15.65 -9.09 -12.47
N LYS A 227 15.63 -7.76 -12.64
CA LYS A 227 15.79 -7.12 -13.96
C LYS A 227 16.76 -5.95 -13.89
#